data_7610130c6d643916ae87d5bbed0c87d1
#
_entry.id   7610130c6d643916ae87d5bbed0c87d1
#
_cell.length_a   1.000
_cell.length_b   1.000
_cell.length_c   1.000
_cell.angle_alpha   90.00
_cell.angle_beta   90.00
_cell.angle_gamma   90.00
#
_symmetry.space_group_name_H-M   'P 1'
#
loop_
_entity.id
_entity.type
_entity.pdbx_description
1 polymer ?
#
loop_
_entity_poly.entity_id
_entity_poly.type
_entity_poly.pdbx_seq_one_letter_code
_entity_poly.pdbx_strand_id
1 'polypeptide(L)'
;MYRVVLVDDERLIIRGLSSVVPWKELGCEVCGTACDGKTGLDLIRSLRPDMVITDIRMPNMDGLTMLAALRSEYPDIQTTVLTAYRDFEYARQAITLGVCRYLLKPSDLEELKETVRLMASRLDALPARKEEGPEEETVQAAGNHLVRAVLAYMKEHCAEQHLSLNEVADHVYVSQWHLSKLLNRETGQSFFDLLGSLRIARARELLGNSRMRIHEIAEATGFSDVAHFSRSFKRIEGCTPGEYRNQRD
;
A
#
# COMPACT_ATOMS: atom_id res chain seq x y z
N MET A 1 25.67 13.61 -3.25
CA MET A 1 25.09 14.20 -2.02
C MET A 1 23.64 13.77 -1.98
N TYR A 2 23.22 13.02 -0.96
CA TYR A 2 21.88 12.46 -0.87
C TYR A 2 20.85 13.49 -0.42
N ARG A 3 19.67 13.46 -1.01
CA ARG A 3 18.58 14.41 -0.76
C ARG A 3 17.63 13.84 0.27
N VAL A 4 17.37 14.57 1.37
CA VAL A 4 16.56 14.15 2.49
C VAL A 4 15.29 15.00 2.57
N VAL A 5 14.14 14.37 2.78
CA VAL A 5 12.88 15.03 3.15
C VAL A 5 12.55 14.67 4.60
N LEU A 6 12.18 15.69 5.38
CA LEU A 6 11.71 15.54 6.77
C LEU A 6 10.20 15.80 6.81
N VAL A 7 9.45 14.89 7.46
CA VAL A 7 7.99 15.01 7.59
C VAL A 7 7.60 14.83 9.05
N ASP A 8 7.06 15.90 9.66
CA ASP A 8 6.70 15.89 11.07
C ASP A 8 5.71 17.05 11.32
N ASP A 9 4.61 16.84 12.03
CA ASP A 9 3.64 17.90 12.30
C ASP A 9 4.18 18.93 13.34
N GLU A 10 5.19 18.54 14.11
CA GLU A 10 5.89 19.43 15.03
C GLU A 10 7.00 20.22 14.33
N ARG A 11 6.71 21.46 13.92
CA ARG A 11 7.70 22.37 13.28
C ARG A 11 9.00 22.56 14.06
N LEU A 12 8.97 22.41 15.40
CA LEU A 12 10.16 22.49 16.25
C LEU A 12 11.09 21.30 16.01
N ILE A 13 10.54 20.12 15.82
CA ILE A 13 11.30 18.90 15.50
C ILE A 13 11.97 19.06 14.11
N ILE A 14 11.22 19.49 13.09
CA ILE A 14 11.77 19.75 11.76
C ILE A 14 12.94 20.74 11.83
N ARG A 15 12.77 21.87 12.54
CA ARG A 15 13.85 22.86 12.69
C ARG A 15 15.05 22.28 13.45
N GLY A 16 14.80 21.53 14.53
CA GLY A 16 15.83 20.87 15.30
C GLY A 16 16.64 19.91 14.43
N LEU A 17 15.99 18.99 13.74
CA LEU A 17 16.63 18.02 12.84
C LEU A 17 17.41 18.72 11.70
N SER A 18 16.84 19.77 11.12
CA SER A 18 17.49 20.51 10.02
C SER A 18 18.76 21.24 10.46
N SER A 19 18.82 21.71 11.73
CA SER A 19 19.94 22.52 12.24
C SER A 19 20.97 21.75 13.05
N VAL A 20 20.55 20.72 13.79
CA VAL A 20 21.43 19.98 14.73
C VAL A 20 22.15 18.82 14.03
N VAL A 21 21.51 18.17 13.08
CA VAL A 21 22.15 17.08 12.32
C VAL A 21 23.13 17.69 11.31
N PRO A 22 24.41 17.28 11.30
CA PRO A 22 25.41 17.80 10.38
C PRO A 22 25.29 17.13 9.00
N TRP A 23 24.19 17.42 8.29
CA TRP A 23 23.82 16.77 7.03
C TRP A 23 24.95 16.76 6.00
N LYS A 24 25.64 17.90 5.84
CA LYS A 24 26.74 18.00 4.89
C LYS A 24 27.89 17.07 5.18
N GLU A 25 28.26 16.89 6.46
CA GLU A 25 29.30 15.97 6.90
C GLU A 25 28.91 14.50 6.65
N LEU A 26 27.59 14.24 6.63
CA LEU A 26 27.01 12.92 6.33
C LEU A 26 26.78 12.70 4.84
N GLY A 27 27.24 13.61 3.97
CA GLY A 27 27.02 13.53 2.52
C GLY A 27 25.58 13.79 2.09
N CYS A 28 24.77 14.43 2.92
CA CYS A 28 23.33 14.65 2.73
C CYS A 28 22.95 16.14 2.71
N GLU A 29 21.75 16.44 2.21
CA GLU A 29 21.11 17.75 2.31
C GLU A 29 19.61 17.61 2.54
N VAL A 30 19.03 18.46 3.38
CA VAL A 30 17.57 18.54 3.53
C VAL A 30 17.02 19.35 2.38
N CYS A 31 16.38 18.69 1.42
CA CYS A 31 15.84 19.33 0.22
C CYS A 31 14.37 19.74 0.37
N GLY A 32 13.68 19.30 1.43
CA GLY A 32 12.29 19.65 1.66
C GLY A 32 11.79 19.22 3.04
N THR A 33 10.72 19.88 3.48
CA THR A 33 10.04 19.55 4.76
C THR A 33 8.53 19.64 4.60
N ALA A 34 7.78 18.80 5.29
CA ALA A 34 6.32 18.82 5.30
C ALA A 34 5.79 18.62 6.73
N CYS A 35 4.55 19.08 7.00
CA CYS A 35 3.93 19.01 8.31
C CYS A 35 2.81 17.98 8.42
N ASP A 36 2.60 17.17 7.42
CA ASP A 36 1.65 16.04 7.40
C ASP A 36 2.02 15.06 6.27
N GLY A 37 1.49 13.84 6.34
CA GLY A 37 1.82 12.79 5.40
C GLY A 37 1.35 13.07 3.97
N LYS A 38 0.22 13.78 3.79
CA LYS A 38 -0.31 14.09 2.45
C LYS A 38 0.59 15.10 1.71
N THR A 39 0.89 16.21 2.36
CA THR A 39 1.82 17.21 1.82
C THR A 39 3.23 16.64 1.67
N GLY A 40 3.63 15.74 2.60
CA GLY A 40 4.88 14.98 2.52
C GLY A 40 4.95 14.10 1.28
N LEU A 41 3.91 13.34 0.99
CA LEU A 41 3.82 12.47 -0.18
C LEU A 41 3.92 13.27 -1.50
N ASP A 42 3.17 14.38 -1.60
CA ASP A 42 3.20 15.24 -2.78
C ASP A 42 4.59 15.88 -2.98
N LEU A 43 5.22 16.32 -1.89
CA LEU A 43 6.57 16.86 -1.90
C LEU A 43 7.60 15.82 -2.34
N ILE A 44 7.53 14.59 -1.82
CA ILE A 44 8.43 13.50 -2.17
C ILE A 44 8.28 13.13 -3.64
N ARG A 45 7.07 13.08 -4.17
CA ARG A 45 6.82 12.85 -5.62
C ARG A 45 7.44 13.91 -6.50
N SER A 46 7.38 15.18 -6.07
CA SER A 46 7.96 16.31 -6.78
C SER A 46 9.48 16.34 -6.72
N LEU A 47 10.04 16.15 -5.53
CA LEU A 47 11.48 16.30 -5.29
C LEU A 47 12.27 15.02 -5.58
N ARG A 48 11.64 13.83 -5.50
CA ARG A 48 12.29 12.51 -5.60
C ARG A 48 13.54 12.42 -4.74
N PRO A 49 13.42 12.56 -3.41
CA PRO A 49 14.55 12.46 -2.50
C PRO A 49 15.07 11.02 -2.44
N ASP A 50 16.29 10.87 -1.93
CA ASP A 50 16.90 9.57 -1.68
C ASP A 50 16.48 9.00 -0.32
N MET A 51 16.20 9.88 0.64
CA MET A 51 15.88 9.53 2.02
C MET A 51 14.65 10.30 2.53
N VAL A 52 13.87 9.63 3.38
CA VAL A 52 12.75 10.24 4.12
C VAL A 52 12.85 9.89 5.59
N ILE A 53 12.74 10.90 6.45
CA ILE A 53 12.56 10.72 7.89
C ILE A 53 11.20 11.28 8.26
N THR A 54 10.34 10.46 8.87
CA THR A 54 8.95 10.83 9.13
C THR A 54 8.52 10.49 10.56
N ASP A 55 7.63 11.33 11.14
CA ASP A 55 6.82 10.87 12.27
C ASP A 55 5.71 9.93 11.78
N ILE A 56 5.10 9.20 12.71
CA ILE A 56 3.93 8.35 12.46
C ILE A 56 2.66 9.17 12.58
N ARG A 57 2.46 9.81 13.74
CA ARG A 57 1.17 10.44 14.05
C ARG A 57 1.14 11.88 13.57
N MET A 58 0.52 12.09 12.44
CA MET A 58 0.34 13.39 11.81
C MET A 58 -1.12 13.58 11.37
N PRO A 59 -1.61 14.82 11.25
CA PRO A 59 -2.94 15.10 10.74
C PRO A 59 -3.06 14.71 9.25
N ASN A 60 -4.29 14.56 8.76
CA ASN A 60 -4.67 14.24 7.39
C ASN A 60 -4.23 12.86 6.91
N MET A 61 -2.95 12.54 6.95
CA MET A 61 -2.36 11.25 6.59
C MET A 61 -1.23 10.94 7.56
N ASP A 62 -1.27 9.78 8.20
CA ASP A 62 -0.18 9.31 9.06
C ASP A 62 1.06 8.88 8.27
N GLY A 63 2.20 8.81 8.97
CA GLY A 63 3.49 8.48 8.34
C GLY A 63 3.56 7.06 7.79
N LEU A 64 2.91 6.07 8.42
CA LEU A 64 2.92 4.70 7.93
C LEU A 64 2.11 4.56 6.65
N THR A 65 0.96 5.20 6.57
CA THR A 65 0.15 5.28 5.34
C THR A 65 0.94 5.96 4.22
N MET A 66 1.64 7.07 4.52
CA MET A 66 2.53 7.73 3.56
C MET A 66 3.66 6.79 3.09
N LEU A 67 4.33 6.11 4.01
CA LEU A 67 5.42 5.17 3.69
C LEU A 67 4.94 3.98 2.86
N ALA A 68 3.74 3.46 3.13
CA ALA A 68 3.14 2.39 2.33
C ALA A 68 2.94 2.83 0.87
N ALA A 69 2.41 4.05 0.67
CA ALA A 69 2.27 4.62 -0.67
C ALA A 69 3.64 4.80 -1.37
N LEU A 70 4.64 5.30 -0.64
CA LEU A 70 5.99 5.50 -1.17
C LEU A 70 6.68 4.20 -1.55
N ARG A 71 6.54 3.15 -0.73
CA ARG A 71 7.23 1.86 -0.96
C ARG A 71 6.87 1.24 -2.30
N SER A 72 5.63 1.39 -2.72
CA SER A 72 5.15 0.86 -3.99
C SER A 72 5.47 1.76 -5.21
N GLU A 73 5.68 3.07 -4.98
CA GLU A 73 6.02 4.02 -6.04
C GLU A 73 7.54 4.19 -6.21
N TYR A 74 8.28 4.09 -5.10
CA TYR A 74 9.73 4.37 -5.02
C TYR A 74 10.42 3.32 -4.13
N PRO A 75 10.67 2.09 -4.60
CA PRO A 75 11.20 1.00 -3.78
C PRO A 75 12.60 1.27 -3.23
N ASP A 76 13.41 2.09 -3.91
CA ASP A 76 14.80 2.39 -3.53
C ASP A 76 14.93 3.47 -2.46
N ILE A 77 13.85 4.25 -2.23
CA ILE A 77 13.91 5.33 -1.26
C ILE A 77 14.16 4.76 0.15
N GLN A 78 15.15 5.29 0.84
CA GLN A 78 15.43 4.87 2.20
C GLN A 78 14.55 5.65 3.17
N THR A 79 13.89 4.92 4.06
CA THR A 79 12.91 5.52 4.99
C THR A 79 13.25 5.19 6.43
N THR A 80 13.04 6.15 7.33
CA THR A 80 13.21 5.99 8.78
C THR A 80 12.03 6.65 9.49
N VAL A 81 11.54 5.98 10.52
CA VAL A 81 10.51 6.51 11.41
C VAL A 81 11.18 7.12 12.64
N LEU A 82 10.77 8.34 13.02
CA LEU A 82 11.17 9.03 14.25
C LEU A 82 9.90 9.50 14.97
N THR A 83 9.50 8.82 16.06
CA THR A 83 8.21 9.03 16.71
C THR A 83 8.28 9.06 18.23
N ALA A 84 7.36 9.77 18.89
CA ALA A 84 7.21 9.76 20.34
C ALA A 84 6.47 8.50 20.86
N TYR A 85 5.91 7.69 19.99
CA TYR A 85 5.03 6.59 20.38
C TYR A 85 5.77 5.27 20.46
N ARG A 86 5.73 4.65 21.66
CA ARG A 86 6.25 3.30 21.95
C ARG A 86 5.13 2.29 21.72
N ASP A 87 4.68 2.13 20.48
CA ASP A 87 3.62 1.19 20.14
C ASP A 87 4.20 0.04 19.34
N PHE A 88 3.98 -1.18 19.80
CA PHE A 88 4.47 -2.39 19.16
C PHE A 88 3.86 -2.59 17.76
N GLU A 89 2.59 -2.23 17.59
CA GLU A 89 1.92 -2.38 16.30
C GLU A 89 2.50 -1.42 15.26
N TYR A 90 2.82 -0.19 15.64
CA TYR A 90 3.51 0.75 14.75
C TYR A 90 4.91 0.25 14.36
N ALA A 91 5.67 -0.27 15.32
CA ALA A 91 6.99 -0.83 15.03
C ALA A 91 6.90 -2.04 14.08
N ARG A 92 5.93 -2.94 14.30
CA ARG A 92 5.68 -4.10 13.44
C ARG A 92 5.32 -3.68 12.01
N GLN A 93 4.42 -2.71 11.84
CA GLN A 93 4.04 -2.18 10.53
C GLN A 93 5.23 -1.51 9.84
N ALA A 94 6.00 -0.69 10.55
CA ALA A 94 7.20 -0.05 10.02
C ALA A 94 8.22 -1.09 9.50
N ILE A 95 8.44 -2.17 10.25
CA ILE A 95 9.31 -3.29 9.82
C ILE A 95 8.76 -3.94 8.55
N THR A 96 7.45 -4.19 8.49
CA THR A 96 6.80 -4.78 7.30
C THR A 96 6.96 -3.89 6.06
N LEU A 97 6.91 -2.57 6.25
CA LEU A 97 7.16 -1.58 5.21
C LEU A 97 8.66 -1.45 4.84
N GLY A 98 9.54 -2.16 5.55
CA GLY A 98 10.97 -2.17 5.27
C GLY A 98 11.67 -0.87 5.60
N VAL A 99 11.23 -0.14 6.65
CA VAL A 99 11.96 1.05 7.12
C VAL A 99 13.36 0.68 7.58
N CYS A 100 14.29 1.60 7.39
CA CYS A 100 15.69 1.40 7.76
C CYS A 100 15.85 1.30 9.27
N ARG A 101 15.22 2.22 10.01
CA ARG A 101 15.16 2.22 11.47
C ARG A 101 13.84 2.80 11.98
N TYR A 102 13.48 2.40 13.20
CA TYR A 102 12.40 2.96 14.01
C TYR A 102 13.02 3.59 15.25
N LEU A 103 12.99 4.90 15.33
CA LEU A 103 13.61 5.69 16.40
C LEU A 103 12.55 6.32 17.30
N LEU A 104 12.86 6.42 18.60
CA LEU A 104 11.98 7.09 19.57
C LEU A 104 12.45 8.51 19.85
N LYS A 105 11.52 9.46 19.88
CA LYS A 105 11.76 10.82 20.37
C LYS A 105 11.80 10.83 21.92
N PRO A 106 12.71 11.55 22.59
CA PRO A 106 13.87 12.23 22.02
C PRO A 106 14.93 11.20 21.62
N SER A 107 15.41 11.26 20.38
CA SER A 107 16.51 10.41 19.92
C SER A 107 17.85 11.09 20.17
N ASP A 108 18.86 10.27 20.44
CA ASP A 108 20.23 10.75 20.53
C ASP A 108 20.73 11.21 19.15
N LEU A 109 21.51 12.29 19.12
CA LEU A 109 22.11 12.80 17.88
C LEU A 109 23.01 11.76 17.21
N GLU A 110 23.74 10.96 17.99
CA GLU A 110 24.59 9.90 17.44
C GLU A 110 23.77 8.79 16.79
N GLU A 111 22.66 8.40 17.41
CA GLU A 111 21.72 7.42 16.83
C GLU A 111 21.13 7.90 15.49
N LEU A 112 20.81 9.20 15.40
CA LEU A 112 20.35 9.81 14.14
C LEU A 112 21.47 9.81 13.08
N LYS A 113 22.70 10.18 13.45
CA LYS A 113 23.86 10.14 12.54
C LYS A 113 24.12 8.73 12.03
N GLU A 114 24.12 7.74 12.92
CA GLU A 114 24.28 6.32 12.53
C GLU A 114 23.17 5.88 11.59
N THR A 115 21.93 6.31 11.81
CA THR A 115 20.80 6.00 10.95
C THR A 115 20.97 6.59 9.56
N VAL A 116 21.38 7.85 9.47
CA VAL A 116 21.65 8.50 8.17
C VAL A 116 22.83 7.82 7.44
N ARG A 117 23.91 7.44 8.15
CA ARG A 117 25.01 6.68 7.56
C ARG A 117 24.56 5.31 7.04
N LEU A 118 23.68 4.62 7.79
CA LEU A 118 23.13 3.33 7.35
C LEU A 118 22.25 3.50 6.10
N MET A 119 21.42 4.54 6.04
CA MET A 119 20.62 4.85 4.84
C MET A 119 21.51 5.15 3.64
N ALA A 120 22.58 5.94 3.82
CA ALA A 120 23.56 6.24 2.77
C ALA A 120 24.27 4.97 2.28
N SER A 121 24.73 4.12 3.20
CA SER A 121 25.37 2.84 2.86
C SER A 121 24.46 1.90 2.07
N ARG A 122 23.17 1.87 2.37
CA ARG A 122 22.20 1.09 1.61
C ARG A 122 22.01 1.65 0.19
N LEU A 123 21.99 2.97 0.04
CA LEU A 123 21.92 3.62 -1.28
C LEU A 123 23.20 3.38 -2.09
N ASP A 124 24.39 3.41 -1.45
CA ASP A 124 25.65 3.11 -2.10
C ASP A 124 25.74 1.65 -2.58
N ALA A 125 25.06 0.73 -1.90
CA ALA A 125 25.01 -0.68 -2.25
C ALA A 125 24.04 -0.99 -3.41
N LEU A 126 23.15 -0.04 -3.74
CA LEU A 126 22.31 -0.16 -4.93
C LEU A 126 23.19 -0.04 -6.18
N PRO A 127 23.01 -0.86 -7.22
CA PRO A 127 23.72 -0.69 -8.48
C PRO A 127 23.50 0.74 -9.00
N ALA A 128 24.59 1.38 -9.43
CA ALA A 128 24.59 2.78 -9.84
C ALA A 128 23.36 3.08 -10.72
N ARG A 129 22.54 4.02 -10.28
CA ARG A 129 21.35 4.49 -11.00
C ARG A 129 21.79 4.90 -12.41
N LYS A 130 21.61 4.02 -13.39
CA LYS A 130 21.54 4.43 -14.77
C LYS A 130 20.26 5.25 -14.87
N GLU A 131 20.30 6.37 -15.60
CA GLU A 131 19.14 7.23 -15.92
C GLU A 131 18.11 6.52 -16.82
N GLU A 132 18.05 5.22 -16.78
CA GLU A 132 17.05 4.38 -17.38
C GLU A 132 16.03 4.07 -16.28
N GLY A 133 14.78 4.29 -16.58
CA GLY A 133 13.65 4.12 -15.66
C GLY A 133 13.68 2.79 -14.91
N PRO A 134 12.91 2.63 -13.84
CA PRO A 134 12.99 1.49 -12.92
C PRO A 134 13.04 0.19 -13.70
N GLU A 135 14.03 -0.66 -13.41
CA GLU A 135 14.10 -1.99 -14.00
C GLU A 135 12.74 -2.67 -13.83
N GLU A 136 12.05 -2.86 -14.93
CA GLU A 136 10.68 -3.37 -14.97
C GLU A 136 10.53 -4.69 -14.20
N GLU A 137 11.58 -5.48 -14.08
CA GLU A 137 11.55 -6.78 -13.40
C GLU A 137 11.41 -6.71 -11.87
N THR A 138 12.04 -5.75 -11.18
CA THR A 138 11.96 -5.64 -9.71
C THR A 138 10.68 -4.95 -9.25
N VAL A 139 10.21 -3.96 -10.00
CA VAL A 139 8.90 -3.30 -9.76
C VAL A 139 7.78 -4.27 -10.10
N GLN A 140 7.94 -5.09 -11.14
CA GLN A 140 7.00 -6.11 -11.55
C GLN A 140 6.92 -7.27 -10.54
N ALA A 141 8.07 -7.69 -9.94
CA ALA A 141 8.08 -8.70 -8.89
C ALA A 141 7.39 -8.22 -7.60
N ALA A 142 7.64 -6.98 -7.17
CA ALA A 142 6.98 -6.38 -6.00
C ALA A 142 5.49 -6.11 -6.28
N GLY A 143 5.14 -5.61 -7.46
CA GLY A 143 3.76 -5.44 -7.92
C GLY A 143 3.01 -6.77 -7.97
N ASN A 144 3.62 -7.82 -8.50
CA ASN A 144 3.06 -9.16 -8.55
C ASN A 144 2.84 -9.76 -7.15
N HIS A 145 3.72 -9.51 -6.19
CA HIS A 145 3.55 -9.98 -4.81
C HIS A 145 2.38 -9.25 -4.14
N LEU A 146 2.28 -7.94 -4.30
CA LEU A 146 1.19 -7.13 -3.75
C LEU A 146 -0.16 -7.53 -4.37
N VAL A 147 -0.23 -7.68 -5.69
CA VAL A 147 -1.44 -8.15 -6.39
C VAL A 147 -1.86 -9.54 -5.92
N ARG A 148 -0.92 -10.46 -5.70
CA ARG A 148 -1.24 -11.79 -5.14
C ARG A 148 -1.84 -11.69 -3.74
N ALA A 149 -1.27 -10.85 -2.86
CA ALA A 149 -1.81 -10.62 -1.51
C ALA A 149 -3.23 -10.03 -1.57
N VAL A 150 -3.45 -9.04 -2.44
CA VAL A 150 -4.76 -8.43 -2.69
C VAL A 150 -5.79 -9.46 -3.18
N LEU A 151 -5.44 -10.25 -4.19
CA LEU A 151 -6.33 -11.26 -4.74
C LEU A 151 -6.63 -12.37 -3.72
N ALA A 152 -5.67 -12.76 -2.89
CA ALA A 152 -5.88 -13.72 -1.80
C ALA A 152 -6.88 -13.17 -0.78
N TYR A 153 -6.68 -11.94 -0.31
CA TYR A 153 -7.59 -11.26 0.61
C TYR A 153 -8.99 -11.12 0.02
N MET A 154 -9.09 -10.62 -1.21
CA MET A 154 -10.37 -10.51 -1.92
C MET A 154 -11.08 -11.86 -2.06
N LYS A 155 -10.37 -12.95 -2.33
CA LYS A 155 -10.93 -14.29 -2.44
C LYS A 155 -11.51 -14.78 -1.11
N GLU A 156 -10.82 -14.52 -0.02
CA GLU A 156 -11.25 -14.89 1.34
C GLU A 156 -12.49 -14.10 1.76
N HIS A 157 -12.51 -12.80 1.48
CA HIS A 157 -13.55 -11.85 1.94
C HIS A 157 -14.61 -11.52 0.88
N CYS A 158 -14.60 -12.12 -0.32
CA CYS A 158 -15.53 -11.79 -1.41
C CYS A 158 -17.01 -11.95 -1.05
N ALA A 159 -17.34 -12.79 -0.05
CA ALA A 159 -18.70 -12.99 0.44
C ALA A 159 -19.22 -11.86 1.31
N GLU A 160 -18.36 -10.98 1.79
CA GLU A 160 -18.75 -9.82 2.58
C GLU A 160 -19.39 -8.76 1.67
N GLN A 161 -20.65 -8.37 1.99
CA GLN A 161 -21.41 -7.44 1.14
C GLN A 161 -20.75 -6.08 1.00
N HIS A 162 -20.05 -5.64 2.05
CA HIS A 162 -19.45 -4.30 2.14
C HIS A 162 -17.98 -4.23 1.73
N LEU A 163 -17.38 -5.35 1.27
CA LEU A 163 -15.98 -5.34 0.84
C LEU A 163 -15.75 -4.25 -0.21
N SER A 164 -14.89 -3.31 0.13
CA SER A 164 -14.61 -2.12 -0.68
C SER A 164 -13.15 -2.04 -1.08
N LEU A 165 -12.86 -1.26 -2.13
CA LEU A 165 -11.49 -0.96 -2.54
C LEU A 165 -10.68 -0.31 -1.41
N ASN A 166 -11.35 0.53 -0.58
CA ASN A 166 -10.70 1.18 0.56
C ASN A 166 -10.21 0.16 1.59
N GLU A 167 -11.10 -0.75 1.99
CA GLU A 167 -10.80 -1.79 2.97
C GLU A 167 -9.64 -2.70 2.52
N VAL A 168 -9.64 -3.10 1.24
CA VAL A 168 -8.55 -3.89 0.67
C VAL A 168 -7.26 -3.07 0.60
N ALA A 169 -7.34 -1.79 0.24
CA ALA A 169 -6.20 -0.89 0.20
C ALA A 169 -5.59 -0.68 1.59
N ASP A 170 -6.43 -0.50 2.61
CA ASP A 170 -6.02 -0.38 4.01
C ASP A 170 -5.36 -1.68 4.52
N HIS A 171 -5.91 -2.84 4.13
CA HIS A 171 -5.33 -4.14 4.51
C HIS A 171 -3.91 -4.34 3.97
N VAL A 172 -3.64 -3.89 2.74
CA VAL A 172 -2.31 -4.01 2.11
C VAL A 172 -1.46 -2.73 2.23
N TYR A 173 -1.92 -1.77 3.02
CA TYR A 173 -1.22 -0.52 3.34
C TYR A 173 -0.83 0.34 2.12
N VAL A 174 -1.73 0.43 1.14
CA VAL A 174 -1.56 1.30 -0.03
C VAL A 174 -2.75 2.25 -0.19
N SER A 175 -2.57 3.34 -0.94
CA SER A 175 -3.70 4.21 -1.28
C SER A 175 -4.68 3.52 -2.25
N GLN A 176 -5.98 3.83 -2.15
CA GLN A 176 -6.99 3.35 -3.10
C GLN A 176 -6.61 3.60 -4.56
N TRP A 177 -6.09 4.81 -4.83
CA TRP A 177 -5.67 5.19 -6.17
C TRP A 177 -4.54 4.30 -6.70
N HIS A 178 -3.54 4.04 -5.84
CA HIS A 178 -2.42 3.17 -6.19
C HIS A 178 -2.90 1.74 -6.41
N LEU A 179 -3.71 1.19 -5.49
CA LEU A 179 -4.28 -0.15 -5.63
C LEU A 179 -5.09 -0.30 -6.91
N SER A 180 -5.97 0.68 -7.20
CA SER A 180 -6.77 0.67 -8.44
C SER A 180 -5.90 0.66 -9.69
N LYS A 181 -4.86 1.52 -9.72
CA LYS A 181 -3.92 1.60 -10.85
C LYS A 181 -3.11 0.31 -11.00
N LEU A 182 -2.64 -0.26 -9.88
CA LEU A 182 -1.88 -1.51 -9.86
C LEU A 182 -2.72 -2.69 -10.36
N LEU A 183 -3.96 -2.85 -9.86
CA LEU A 183 -4.86 -3.91 -10.32
C LEU A 183 -5.12 -3.80 -11.82
N ASN A 184 -5.45 -2.61 -12.31
CA ASN A 184 -5.68 -2.40 -13.75
C ASN A 184 -4.43 -2.72 -14.59
N ARG A 185 -3.24 -2.33 -14.13
CA ARG A 185 -1.97 -2.60 -14.83
C ARG A 185 -1.63 -4.08 -14.90
N GLU A 186 -1.75 -4.79 -13.77
CA GLU A 186 -1.28 -6.18 -13.64
C GLU A 186 -2.34 -7.21 -14.09
N THR A 187 -3.63 -6.89 -13.96
CA THR A 187 -4.73 -7.83 -14.28
C THR A 187 -5.57 -7.43 -15.49
N GLY A 188 -5.43 -6.18 -15.94
CA GLY A 188 -6.30 -5.62 -16.99
C GLY A 188 -7.74 -5.36 -16.52
N GLN A 189 -8.04 -5.53 -15.22
CA GLN A 189 -9.40 -5.46 -14.67
C GLN A 189 -9.51 -4.45 -13.53
N SER A 190 -10.70 -3.88 -13.36
CA SER A 190 -11.00 -3.05 -12.20
C SER A 190 -11.23 -3.91 -10.94
N PHE A 191 -11.11 -3.28 -9.76
CA PHE A 191 -11.44 -3.93 -8.48
C PHE A 191 -12.85 -4.55 -8.49
N PHE A 192 -13.84 -3.83 -9.02
CA PHE A 192 -15.23 -4.30 -9.06
C PHE A 192 -15.43 -5.47 -10.03
N ASP A 193 -14.69 -5.51 -11.14
CA ASP A 193 -14.76 -6.64 -12.07
C ASP A 193 -14.13 -7.90 -11.47
N LEU A 194 -12.98 -7.75 -10.78
CA LEU A 194 -12.32 -8.82 -10.04
C LEU A 194 -13.21 -9.37 -8.92
N LEU A 195 -13.78 -8.47 -8.10
CA LEU A 195 -14.70 -8.86 -7.02
C LEU A 195 -15.94 -9.57 -7.57
N GLY A 196 -16.52 -9.04 -8.64
CA GLY A 196 -17.64 -9.66 -9.33
C GLY A 196 -17.31 -11.07 -9.83
N SER A 197 -16.15 -11.25 -10.46
CA SER A 197 -15.68 -12.55 -10.94
C SER A 197 -15.48 -13.56 -9.81
N LEU A 198 -14.89 -13.16 -8.68
CA LEU A 198 -14.72 -14.01 -7.51
C LEU A 198 -16.06 -14.45 -6.90
N ARG A 199 -17.01 -13.51 -6.76
CA ARG A 199 -18.34 -13.79 -6.27
C ARG A 199 -19.11 -14.77 -7.19
N ILE A 200 -19.01 -14.58 -8.50
CA ILE A 200 -19.65 -15.49 -9.47
C ILE A 200 -18.98 -16.86 -9.46
N ALA A 201 -17.65 -16.94 -9.34
CA ALA A 201 -16.97 -18.25 -9.21
C ALA A 201 -17.49 -19.03 -7.99
N ARG A 202 -17.63 -18.38 -6.84
CA ARG A 202 -18.24 -18.98 -5.63
C ARG A 202 -19.71 -19.35 -5.85
N ALA A 203 -20.48 -18.52 -6.57
CA ALA A 203 -21.89 -18.83 -6.89
C ALA A 203 -22.02 -20.09 -7.74
N ARG A 204 -21.10 -20.33 -8.71
CA ARG A 204 -21.09 -21.56 -9.51
C ARG A 204 -20.93 -22.81 -8.66
N GLU A 205 -20.05 -22.76 -7.65
CA GLU A 205 -19.84 -23.87 -6.74
C GLU A 205 -21.14 -24.16 -5.94
N LEU A 206 -21.77 -23.12 -5.40
CA LEU A 206 -23.02 -23.26 -4.65
C LEU A 206 -24.19 -23.72 -5.53
N LEU A 207 -24.28 -23.24 -6.76
CA LEU A 207 -25.31 -23.69 -7.71
C LEU A 207 -25.19 -25.17 -8.08
N GLY A 208 -23.96 -25.71 -8.16
CA GLY A 208 -23.72 -27.10 -8.49
C GLY A 208 -23.82 -28.08 -7.33
N ASN A 209 -23.62 -27.64 -6.10
CA ASN A 209 -23.45 -28.50 -4.92
C ASN A 209 -24.50 -28.32 -3.82
N SER A 210 -25.43 -27.36 -3.96
CA SER A 210 -26.39 -27.07 -2.91
C SER A 210 -27.82 -26.95 -3.45
N ARG A 211 -28.80 -27.23 -2.53
CA ARG A 211 -30.23 -27.01 -2.78
C ARG A 211 -30.69 -25.58 -2.43
N MET A 212 -29.74 -24.66 -2.19
CA MET A 212 -30.01 -23.27 -1.84
C MET A 212 -30.83 -22.59 -2.95
N ARG A 213 -31.74 -21.70 -2.54
CA ARG A 213 -32.50 -20.86 -3.49
C ARG A 213 -31.57 -19.81 -4.10
N ILE A 214 -31.92 -19.30 -5.28
CA ILE A 214 -31.11 -18.30 -5.99
C ILE A 214 -30.83 -17.03 -5.13
N HIS A 215 -31.80 -16.59 -4.33
CA HIS A 215 -31.61 -15.43 -3.46
C HIS A 215 -30.64 -15.75 -2.28
N GLU A 216 -30.68 -16.96 -1.73
CA GLU A 216 -29.76 -17.38 -0.67
C GLU A 216 -28.32 -17.47 -1.20
N ILE A 217 -28.15 -17.91 -2.45
CA ILE A 217 -26.83 -17.92 -3.11
C ILE A 217 -26.33 -16.51 -3.35
N ALA A 218 -27.19 -15.58 -3.81
CA ALA A 218 -26.82 -14.19 -3.99
C ALA A 218 -26.29 -13.59 -2.68
N GLU A 219 -27.01 -13.78 -1.58
CA GLU A 219 -26.61 -13.32 -0.25
C GLU A 219 -25.32 -13.98 0.23
N ALA A 220 -25.20 -15.31 0.14
CA ALA A 220 -24.03 -16.07 0.54
C ALA A 220 -22.76 -15.76 -0.27
N THR A 221 -22.90 -15.09 -1.41
CA THR A 221 -21.82 -14.66 -2.28
C THR A 221 -21.55 -13.15 -2.23
N GLY A 222 -22.19 -12.44 -1.29
CA GLY A 222 -21.93 -11.02 -1.03
C GLY A 222 -22.68 -10.04 -1.94
N PHE A 223 -23.70 -10.49 -2.68
CA PHE A 223 -24.57 -9.57 -3.41
C PHE A 223 -25.71 -9.09 -2.50
N SER A 224 -25.90 -7.78 -2.44
CA SER A 224 -27.00 -7.16 -1.69
C SER A 224 -28.36 -7.23 -2.41
N ASP A 225 -28.35 -7.51 -3.72
CA ASP A 225 -29.52 -7.53 -4.58
C ASP A 225 -29.47 -8.70 -5.59
N VAL A 226 -30.52 -9.50 -5.61
CA VAL A 226 -30.68 -10.67 -6.50
C VAL A 226 -30.71 -10.29 -7.98
N ALA A 227 -31.26 -9.11 -8.31
CA ALA A 227 -31.30 -8.63 -9.68
C ALA A 227 -29.90 -8.23 -10.16
N HIS A 228 -29.11 -7.61 -9.29
CA HIS A 228 -27.69 -7.32 -9.57
C HIS A 228 -26.88 -8.63 -9.72
N PHE A 229 -27.07 -9.58 -8.82
CA PHE A 229 -26.47 -10.91 -8.92
C PHE A 229 -26.79 -11.57 -10.27
N SER A 230 -28.05 -11.67 -10.64
CA SER A 230 -28.48 -12.34 -11.87
C SER A 230 -27.93 -11.67 -13.13
N ARG A 231 -27.87 -10.34 -13.16
CA ARG A 231 -27.23 -9.60 -14.27
C ARG A 231 -25.73 -9.85 -14.37
N SER A 232 -25.03 -9.81 -13.22
CA SER A 232 -23.60 -10.07 -13.17
C SER A 232 -23.26 -11.50 -13.55
N PHE A 233 -24.05 -12.47 -13.10
CA PHE A 233 -23.90 -13.88 -13.44
C PHE A 233 -24.09 -14.09 -14.93
N LYS A 234 -25.18 -13.55 -15.52
CA LYS A 234 -25.43 -13.67 -16.98
C LYS A 234 -24.35 -12.99 -17.81
N ARG A 235 -23.80 -11.85 -17.35
CA ARG A 235 -22.70 -11.16 -18.03
C ARG A 235 -21.43 -12.00 -18.09
N ILE A 236 -21.11 -12.75 -17.01
CA ILE A 236 -19.87 -13.52 -16.89
C ILE A 236 -20.02 -14.94 -17.47
N GLU A 237 -21.12 -15.62 -17.19
CA GLU A 237 -21.35 -17.03 -17.56
C GLU A 237 -22.17 -17.21 -18.85
N GLY A 238 -22.74 -16.13 -19.41
CA GLY A 238 -23.55 -16.17 -20.62
C GLY A 238 -25.00 -16.61 -20.42
N CYS A 239 -25.37 -17.20 -19.27
CA CYS A 239 -26.70 -17.69 -18.92
C CYS A 239 -27.13 -17.22 -17.52
N THR A 240 -28.41 -17.31 -17.22
CA THR A 240 -28.92 -16.97 -15.89
C THR A 240 -28.54 -18.04 -14.85
N PRO A 241 -28.51 -17.70 -13.52
CA PRO A 241 -28.24 -18.66 -12.46
C PRO A 241 -29.17 -19.88 -12.48
N GLY A 242 -30.46 -19.68 -12.83
CA GLY A 242 -31.45 -20.75 -12.95
C GLY A 242 -31.17 -21.66 -14.14
N GLU A 243 -30.87 -21.10 -15.31
CA GLU A 243 -30.49 -21.87 -16.49
C GLU A 243 -29.20 -22.67 -16.25
N TYR A 244 -28.21 -22.06 -15.58
CA TYR A 244 -26.95 -22.72 -15.23
C TYR A 244 -27.16 -23.94 -14.32
N ARG A 245 -28.07 -23.83 -13.34
CA ARG A 245 -28.42 -24.96 -12.46
C ARG A 245 -29.06 -26.11 -13.25
N ASN A 246 -30.08 -25.79 -14.09
CA ASN A 246 -30.80 -26.78 -14.85
C ASN A 246 -29.95 -27.51 -15.93
N GLN A 247 -28.83 -26.97 -16.31
CA GLN A 247 -27.89 -27.62 -17.26
C GLN A 247 -26.99 -28.67 -16.58
N ARG A 248 -26.96 -28.70 -15.25
CA ARG A 248 -26.10 -29.60 -14.45
C ARG A 248 -26.88 -30.71 -13.72
N ASP A 249 -28.22 -30.57 -13.65
CA ASP A 249 -29.13 -31.63 -13.23
C ASP A 249 -29.46 -32.54 -14.43
#